data_8dcde3e02b504d991f67de9ac99133a5
#
_entry.id   8dcde3e02b504d991f67de9ac99133a5
#
_cell.length_a   1.000
_cell.length_b   1.000
_cell.length_c   1.000
_cell.angle_alpha   90.00
_cell.angle_beta   90.00
_cell.angle_gamma   90.00
#
_symmetry.space_group_name_H-M   'P 1'
#
loop_
_entity.id
_entity.type
_entity.pdbx_description
1 polymer ?
#
loop_
_entity_poly.entity_id
_entity_poly.type
_entity_poly.pdbx_seq_one_letter_code
_entity_poly.pdbx_strand_id
1 'polypeptide(L)'
;MPTTSSIRNISDTALWVAIYRARESERTDAIFNDQFARKLAGERGEQIANEISSQKQPDWPFVARTYSFDKIINDCIREGADTIINLAAGLDARPYRMELPETLRWVEVDLPEMIDYKEEILRNEAPRCRLERVKLDLRERTERQQLFARIGGDSKRTLVLTEGLIVYLTREQVIELAQDLYVQESIKDWATDLSSPGLLKMLQKNLSQLENANAPLVFGPEEGPNFFTPLGWKATGVFNMLKVANQLNRLSLFFRLFAMLPDSQGKKPKAVWGGVIRLTRIES
;
A
#
# COMPACT_ATOMS: atom_id res chain seq x y z
N MET A 1 20.73 23.87 -16.61
CA MET A 1 19.24 23.91 -16.61
C MET A 1 18.78 23.22 -15.35
N PRO A 2 17.88 23.76 -14.56
CA PRO A 2 17.34 23.01 -13.41
C PRO A 2 16.61 21.79 -13.98
N THR A 3 17.04 20.59 -13.59
CA THR A 3 16.33 19.34 -13.88
C THR A 3 15.00 19.42 -13.17
N THR A 4 13.90 19.65 -13.91
CA THR A 4 12.56 19.54 -13.37
C THR A 4 12.40 18.14 -12.79
N SER A 5 12.08 18.06 -11.50
CA SER A 5 11.82 16.80 -10.81
C SER A 5 10.84 15.95 -11.62
N SER A 6 11.18 14.67 -11.82
CA SER A 6 10.29 13.71 -12.51
C SER A 6 8.99 13.50 -11.77
N ILE A 7 9.00 13.60 -10.44
CA ILE A 7 7.82 13.52 -9.57
C ILE A 7 7.34 14.94 -9.28
N ARG A 8 6.10 15.27 -9.67
CA ARG A 8 5.49 16.59 -9.50
C ARG A 8 4.51 16.66 -8.35
N ASN A 9 3.88 15.55 -8.03
CA ASN A 9 2.89 15.40 -6.95
C ASN A 9 2.83 13.95 -6.46
N ILE A 10 2.03 13.71 -5.42
CA ILE A 10 1.84 12.39 -4.84
C ILE A 10 1.26 11.36 -5.83
N SER A 11 0.44 11.81 -6.80
CA SER A 11 -0.15 10.94 -7.82
C SER A 11 0.90 10.35 -8.78
N ASP A 12 2.01 11.06 -9.03
CA ASP A 12 3.14 10.54 -9.84
C ASP A 12 3.77 9.30 -9.19
N THR A 13 3.69 9.16 -7.86
CA THR A 13 4.20 7.95 -7.17
C THR A 13 3.37 6.71 -7.49
N ALA A 14 2.07 6.86 -7.72
CA ALA A 14 1.20 5.75 -8.13
C ALA A 14 1.55 5.23 -9.53
N LEU A 15 1.88 6.14 -10.47
CA LEU A 15 2.35 5.79 -11.82
C LEU A 15 3.66 4.99 -11.76
N TRP A 16 4.61 5.46 -10.96
CA TRP A 16 5.88 4.79 -10.75
C TRP A 16 5.70 3.36 -10.20
N VAL A 17 4.90 3.20 -9.13
CA VAL A 17 4.63 1.88 -8.53
C VAL A 17 3.94 0.95 -9.52
N ALA A 18 3.04 1.47 -10.37
CA ALA A 18 2.37 0.67 -11.40
C ALA A 18 3.37 0.09 -12.42
N ILE A 19 4.44 0.82 -12.80
CA ILE A 19 5.47 0.29 -13.69
C ILE A 19 6.20 -0.92 -13.09
N TYR A 20 6.49 -0.92 -11.78
CA TYR A 20 7.13 -2.09 -11.17
C TYR A 20 6.20 -3.31 -11.16
N ARG A 21 4.89 -3.13 -10.97
CA ARG A 21 3.93 -4.22 -11.12
C ARG A 21 3.86 -4.73 -12.56
N ALA A 22 3.91 -3.83 -13.56
CA ALA A 22 3.96 -4.20 -14.96
C ALA A 22 5.21 -5.03 -15.29
N ARG A 23 6.39 -4.53 -14.89
CA ARG A 23 7.67 -5.22 -15.11
C ARG A 23 7.72 -6.62 -14.47
N GLU A 24 7.17 -6.76 -13.26
CA GLU A 24 7.05 -8.08 -12.62
C GLU A 24 6.13 -8.99 -13.42
N SER A 25 4.98 -8.49 -13.89
CA SER A 25 3.97 -9.24 -14.62
C SER A 25 4.44 -9.72 -16.00
N GLU A 26 5.44 -9.05 -16.59
CA GLU A 26 6.05 -9.39 -17.88
C GLU A 26 7.14 -10.45 -17.78
N ARG A 27 7.50 -10.86 -16.57
CA ARG A 27 8.51 -11.92 -16.36
C ARG A 27 7.94 -13.29 -16.66
N THR A 28 8.78 -14.19 -17.13
CA THR A 28 8.41 -15.61 -17.34
C THR A 28 8.17 -16.35 -16.01
N ASP A 29 8.75 -15.86 -14.91
CA ASP A 29 8.60 -16.35 -13.54
C ASP A 29 7.82 -15.37 -12.66
N ALA A 30 6.86 -14.63 -13.24
CA ALA A 30 6.06 -13.63 -12.54
C ALA A 30 5.37 -14.20 -11.30
N ILE A 31 5.43 -13.44 -10.20
CA ILE A 31 4.80 -13.80 -8.91
C ILE A 31 3.31 -13.47 -8.91
N PHE A 32 2.94 -12.43 -9.61
CA PHE A 32 1.56 -12.01 -9.86
C PHE A 32 1.44 -11.47 -11.29
N ASN A 33 0.22 -11.45 -11.82
CA ASN A 33 -0.07 -10.88 -13.12
C ASN A 33 -0.99 -9.67 -12.98
N ASP A 34 -0.46 -8.48 -13.26
CA ASP A 34 -1.22 -7.21 -13.34
C ASP A 34 -1.20 -6.71 -14.79
N GLN A 35 -2.05 -7.28 -15.62
CA GLN A 35 -2.18 -6.92 -17.05
C GLN A 35 -2.60 -5.46 -17.27
N PHE A 36 -3.13 -4.78 -16.24
CA PHE A 36 -3.59 -3.41 -16.31
C PHE A 36 -2.50 -2.40 -15.92
N ALA A 37 -1.48 -2.83 -15.20
CA ALA A 37 -0.48 -1.96 -14.60
C ALA A 37 0.23 -1.08 -15.62
N ARG A 38 0.61 -1.62 -16.80
CA ARG A 38 1.29 -0.85 -17.84
C ARG A 38 0.37 0.19 -18.47
N LYS A 39 -0.88 -0.18 -18.76
CA LYS A 39 -1.90 0.73 -19.29
C LYS A 39 -2.19 1.87 -18.32
N LEU A 40 -2.31 1.55 -17.02
CA LEU A 40 -2.55 2.53 -15.95
C LEU A 40 -1.37 3.48 -15.74
N ALA A 41 -0.14 2.99 -15.82
CA ALA A 41 1.06 3.82 -15.64
C ALA A 41 1.29 4.78 -16.81
N GLY A 42 0.94 4.37 -18.03
CA GLY A 42 1.15 5.16 -19.24
C GLY A 42 2.61 5.51 -19.49
N GLU A 43 2.86 6.37 -20.49
CA GLU A 43 4.21 6.84 -20.84
C GLU A 43 4.86 7.64 -19.69
N ARG A 44 4.05 8.37 -18.93
CA ARG A 44 4.53 9.19 -17.81
C ARG A 44 5.13 8.31 -16.70
N GLY A 45 4.48 7.20 -16.37
CA GLY A 45 5.00 6.24 -15.39
C GLY A 45 6.32 5.63 -15.82
N GLU A 46 6.46 5.30 -17.11
CA GLU A 46 7.72 4.77 -17.67
C GLU A 46 8.86 5.80 -17.58
N GLN A 47 8.60 7.07 -17.90
CA GLN A 47 9.59 8.14 -17.77
C GLN A 47 10.07 8.27 -16.32
N ILE A 48 9.14 8.34 -15.35
CA ILE A 48 9.45 8.43 -13.92
C ILE A 48 10.27 7.22 -13.47
N ALA A 49 9.83 6.01 -13.82
CA ALA A 49 10.51 4.78 -13.45
C ALA A 49 11.93 4.69 -14.00
N ASN A 50 12.17 5.13 -15.23
CA ASN A 50 13.49 5.13 -15.86
C ASN A 50 14.43 6.13 -15.20
N GLU A 51 13.95 7.33 -14.84
CA GLU A 51 14.73 8.32 -14.11
C GLU A 51 15.12 7.83 -12.71
N ILE A 52 14.19 7.18 -11.97
CA ILE A 52 14.46 6.63 -10.66
C ILE A 52 15.35 5.38 -10.76
N SER A 53 15.13 4.51 -11.74
CA SER A 53 15.97 3.31 -11.96
C SER A 53 17.42 3.68 -12.29
N SER A 54 17.67 4.84 -12.92
CA SER A 54 19.03 5.35 -13.14
C SER A 54 19.76 5.58 -11.81
N GLN A 55 19.03 5.75 -10.69
CA GLN A 55 19.56 5.86 -9.32
C GLN A 55 19.72 4.51 -8.62
N LYS A 56 19.64 3.38 -9.35
CA LYS A 56 19.82 2.01 -8.84
C LYS A 56 18.83 1.60 -7.74
N GLN A 57 17.62 2.12 -7.79
CA GLN A 57 16.56 1.67 -6.87
C GLN A 57 16.09 0.25 -7.26
N PRO A 58 16.09 -0.71 -6.34
CA PRO A 58 15.68 -2.08 -6.65
C PRO A 58 14.16 -2.21 -6.76
N ASP A 59 13.68 -3.12 -7.62
CA ASP A 59 12.25 -3.38 -7.84
C ASP A 59 11.64 -4.29 -6.76
N TRP A 60 12.45 -5.11 -6.12
CA TRP A 60 12.00 -6.15 -5.19
C TRP A 60 11.12 -5.66 -4.02
N PRO A 61 11.27 -4.42 -3.47
CA PRO A 61 10.39 -3.96 -2.39
C PRO A 61 8.94 -3.85 -2.83
N PHE A 62 8.70 -3.40 -4.07
CA PHE A 62 7.35 -3.25 -4.62
C PHE A 62 6.72 -4.60 -4.91
N VAL A 63 7.51 -5.57 -5.43
CA VAL A 63 7.06 -6.95 -5.66
C VAL A 63 6.70 -7.62 -4.33
N ALA A 64 7.58 -7.55 -3.32
CA ALA A 64 7.33 -8.12 -2.01
C ALA A 64 6.13 -7.48 -1.31
N ARG A 65 5.94 -6.15 -1.46
CA ARG A 65 4.80 -5.43 -0.92
C ARG A 65 3.51 -5.91 -1.56
N THR A 66 3.42 -5.87 -2.89
CA THR A 66 2.23 -6.30 -3.63
C THR A 66 1.84 -7.74 -3.27
N TYR A 67 2.79 -8.66 -3.29
CA TYR A 67 2.57 -10.06 -2.89
C TYR A 67 2.04 -10.19 -1.46
N SER A 68 2.60 -9.44 -0.52
CA SER A 68 2.19 -9.49 0.89
C SER A 68 0.77 -8.98 1.10
N PHE A 69 0.39 -7.89 0.41
CA PHE A 69 -1.00 -7.40 0.43
C PHE A 69 -1.95 -8.41 -0.22
N ASP A 70 -1.61 -8.96 -1.39
CA ASP A 70 -2.43 -9.98 -2.07
C ASP A 70 -2.67 -11.19 -1.16
N LYS A 71 -1.62 -11.63 -0.45
CA LYS A 71 -1.72 -12.72 0.53
C LYS A 71 -2.66 -12.37 1.68
N ILE A 72 -2.53 -11.18 2.29
CA ILE A 72 -3.40 -10.74 3.39
C ILE A 72 -4.86 -10.66 2.93
N ILE A 73 -5.11 -10.11 1.74
CA ILE A 73 -6.45 -10.02 1.15
C ILE A 73 -7.08 -11.40 1.03
N ASN A 74 -6.35 -12.35 0.42
CA ASN A 74 -6.83 -13.73 0.24
C ASN A 74 -7.07 -14.43 1.59
N ASP A 75 -6.19 -14.20 2.58
CA ASP A 75 -6.35 -14.76 3.93
C ASP A 75 -7.61 -14.20 4.59
N CYS A 76 -7.83 -12.88 4.56
CA CYS A 76 -9.01 -12.24 5.14
C CYS A 76 -10.32 -12.66 4.45
N ILE A 77 -10.33 -12.81 3.11
CA ILE A 77 -11.50 -13.32 2.38
C ILE A 77 -11.85 -14.75 2.84
N ARG A 78 -10.85 -15.62 2.98
CA ARG A 78 -11.04 -16.98 3.50
C ARG A 78 -11.55 -17.01 4.95
N GLU A 79 -11.21 -15.99 5.73
CA GLU A 79 -11.68 -15.80 7.11
C GLU A 79 -13.05 -15.11 7.18
N GLY A 80 -13.69 -14.87 6.03
CA GLY A 80 -15.07 -14.34 5.96
C GLY A 80 -15.17 -12.83 5.79
N ALA A 81 -14.11 -12.14 5.34
CA ALA A 81 -14.22 -10.74 4.94
C ALA A 81 -15.15 -10.63 3.71
N ASP A 82 -16.20 -9.82 3.86
CA ASP A 82 -17.20 -9.54 2.82
C ASP A 82 -17.01 -8.16 2.18
N THR A 83 -16.17 -7.34 2.80
CA THR A 83 -15.90 -5.97 2.34
C THR A 83 -14.41 -5.63 2.44
N ILE A 84 -13.89 -4.96 1.42
CA ILE A 84 -12.55 -4.38 1.41
C ILE A 84 -12.67 -2.88 1.18
N ILE A 85 -11.99 -2.07 1.98
CA ILE A 85 -11.84 -0.63 1.78
C ILE A 85 -10.38 -0.35 1.44
N ASN A 86 -10.11 0.14 0.24
CA ASN A 86 -8.76 0.52 -0.19
C ASN A 86 -8.62 2.04 -0.17
N LEU A 87 -7.92 2.57 0.83
CA LEU A 87 -7.70 3.98 1.06
C LEU A 87 -6.45 4.47 0.32
N ALA A 88 -6.57 5.58 -0.40
CA ALA A 88 -5.58 6.06 -1.36
C ALA A 88 -5.23 4.96 -2.38
N ALA A 89 -6.27 4.44 -3.03
CA ALA A 89 -6.20 3.25 -3.88
C ALA A 89 -5.29 3.42 -5.10
N GLY A 90 -4.97 4.66 -5.49
CA GLY A 90 -4.08 4.95 -6.61
C GLY A 90 -4.45 4.14 -7.85
N LEU A 91 -3.45 3.52 -8.43
CA LEU A 91 -3.59 2.68 -9.63
C LEU A 91 -3.65 1.18 -9.32
N ASP A 92 -4.13 0.81 -8.12
CA ASP A 92 -4.37 -0.60 -7.76
C ASP A 92 -5.43 -1.22 -8.68
N ALA A 93 -5.10 -2.34 -9.32
CA ALA A 93 -5.99 -3.08 -10.21
C ALA A 93 -6.45 -4.43 -9.65
N ARG A 94 -6.31 -4.67 -8.33
CA ARG A 94 -6.73 -5.94 -7.68
C ARG A 94 -8.17 -6.32 -7.98
N PRO A 95 -9.16 -5.39 -7.99
CA PRO A 95 -10.53 -5.72 -8.35
C PRO A 95 -10.70 -6.36 -9.74
N TYR A 96 -9.73 -6.17 -10.63
CA TYR A 96 -9.75 -6.69 -12.00
C TYR A 96 -8.83 -7.90 -12.19
N ARG A 97 -7.72 -7.98 -11.43
CA ARG A 97 -6.67 -8.99 -11.66
C ARG A 97 -6.72 -10.19 -10.72
N MET A 98 -7.21 -10.01 -9.48
CA MET A 98 -7.30 -11.09 -8.50
C MET A 98 -8.53 -11.94 -8.72
N GLU A 99 -8.46 -13.22 -8.33
CA GLU A 99 -9.62 -14.10 -8.23
C GLU A 99 -10.41 -13.76 -6.97
N LEU A 100 -11.46 -12.95 -7.14
CA LEU A 100 -12.28 -12.44 -6.05
C LEU A 100 -13.70 -13.01 -6.14
N PRO A 101 -14.38 -13.25 -5.00
CA PRO A 101 -15.81 -13.57 -5.02
C PRO A 101 -16.62 -12.44 -5.65
N GLU A 102 -17.56 -12.77 -6.54
CA GLU A 102 -18.46 -11.78 -7.16
C GLU A 102 -19.30 -11.00 -6.12
N THR A 103 -19.52 -11.60 -4.96
CA THR A 103 -20.28 -10.99 -3.85
C THR A 103 -19.44 -10.05 -3.00
N LEU A 104 -18.11 -10.09 -3.11
CA LEU A 104 -17.21 -9.24 -2.34
C LEU A 104 -17.42 -7.77 -2.70
N ARG A 105 -17.68 -6.92 -1.71
CA ARG A 105 -17.71 -5.47 -1.88
C ARG A 105 -16.29 -4.92 -1.80
N TRP A 106 -15.87 -4.20 -2.83
CA TRP A 106 -14.58 -3.51 -2.86
C TRP A 106 -14.81 -2.02 -3.04
N VAL A 107 -14.36 -1.22 -2.06
CA VAL A 107 -14.50 0.24 -2.09
C VAL A 107 -13.13 0.87 -2.24
N GLU A 108 -12.88 1.51 -3.38
CA GLU A 108 -11.69 2.33 -3.61
C GLU A 108 -11.98 3.77 -3.23
N VAL A 109 -11.09 4.37 -2.43
CA VAL A 109 -11.18 5.77 -2.01
C VAL A 109 -9.92 6.48 -2.43
N ASP A 110 -10.04 7.56 -3.19
CA ASP A 110 -8.92 8.40 -3.59
C ASP A 110 -9.38 9.80 -3.99
N LEU A 111 -8.42 10.68 -4.26
CA LEU A 111 -8.69 12.02 -4.78
C LEU A 111 -9.49 11.97 -6.09
N PRO A 112 -10.38 12.95 -6.35
CA PRO A 112 -11.22 12.96 -7.54
C PRO A 112 -10.46 12.74 -8.85
N GLU A 113 -9.35 13.42 -9.03
CA GLU A 113 -8.52 13.32 -10.24
C GLU A 113 -7.90 11.95 -10.45
N MET A 114 -7.54 11.24 -9.37
CA MET A 114 -6.99 9.88 -9.44
C MET A 114 -8.09 8.88 -9.83
N ILE A 115 -9.27 9.01 -9.24
CA ILE A 115 -10.43 8.18 -9.58
C ILE A 115 -10.83 8.40 -11.03
N ASP A 116 -10.96 9.67 -11.48
CA ASP A 116 -11.32 10.01 -12.86
C ASP A 116 -10.33 9.42 -13.86
N TYR A 117 -9.04 9.57 -13.60
CA TYR A 117 -7.98 8.98 -14.42
C TYR A 117 -8.11 7.46 -14.53
N LYS A 118 -8.29 6.79 -13.41
CA LYS A 118 -8.41 5.32 -13.34
C LYS A 118 -9.66 4.82 -14.06
N GLU A 119 -10.80 5.51 -13.90
CA GLU A 119 -12.06 5.20 -14.56
C GLU A 119 -11.95 5.32 -16.08
N GLU A 120 -11.32 6.39 -16.56
CA GLU A 120 -11.10 6.59 -18.00
C GLU A 120 -10.27 5.46 -18.61
N ILE A 121 -9.18 5.07 -17.95
CA ILE A 121 -8.29 4.00 -18.44
C ILE A 121 -8.99 2.64 -18.41
N LEU A 122 -9.78 2.35 -17.38
CA LEU A 122 -10.42 1.04 -17.16
C LEU A 122 -11.88 0.97 -17.62
N ARG A 123 -12.40 1.98 -18.30
CA ARG A 123 -13.82 2.10 -18.69
C ARG A 123 -14.40 0.88 -19.44
N ASN A 124 -13.56 0.14 -20.16
CA ASN A 124 -13.96 -1.03 -20.94
C ASN A 124 -13.64 -2.36 -20.23
N GLU A 125 -13.14 -2.30 -18.99
CA GLU A 125 -12.77 -3.45 -18.21
C GLU A 125 -13.83 -3.74 -17.14
N ALA A 126 -14.13 -5.00 -16.90
CA ALA A 126 -15.09 -5.41 -15.87
C ALA A 126 -14.35 -5.87 -14.61
N PRO A 127 -14.70 -5.33 -13.43
CA PRO A 127 -14.15 -5.84 -12.18
C PRO A 127 -14.74 -7.22 -11.87
N ARG A 128 -14.00 -8.04 -11.11
CA ARG A 128 -14.40 -9.39 -10.70
C ARG A 128 -15.23 -9.43 -9.43
N CYS A 129 -15.50 -8.27 -8.83
CA CYS A 129 -16.26 -8.10 -7.59
C CYS A 129 -17.17 -6.88 -7.67
N ARG A 130 -17.93 -6.59 -6.61
CA ARG A 130 -18.78 -5.39 -6.53
C ARG A 130 -17.92 -4.18 -6.20
N LEU A 131 -17.39 -3.52 -7.23
CA LEU A 131 -16.53 -2.35 -7.11
C LEU A 131 -17.34 -1.06 -6.96
N GLU A 132 -16.99 -0.28 -5.94
CA GLU A 132 -17.44 1.10 -5.71
C GLU A 132 -16.22 2.02 -5.67
N ARG A 133 -16.27 3.19 -6.31
CA ARG A 133 -15.24 4.23 -6.24
C ARG A 133 -15.79 5.47 -5.57
N VAL A 134 -15.05 5.98 -4.60
CA VAL A 134 -15.42 7.16 -3.82
C VAL A 134 -14.34 8.23 -3.99
N LYS A 135 -14.74 9.37 -4.55
CA LYS A 135 -13.89 10.56 -4.69
C LYS A 135 -13.88 11.31 -3.38
N LEU A 136 -12.80 11.18 -2.61
CA LEU A 136 -12.68 11.78 -1.29
C LEU A 136 -11.23 12.10 -0.96
N ASP A 137 -10.99 13.31 -0.47
CA ASP A 137 -9.73 13.63 0.20
C ASP A 137 -9.76 13.08 1.63
N LEU A 138 -8.89 12.11 1.91
CA LEU A 138 -8.84 11.48 3.24
C LEU A 138 -8.43 12.44 4.38
N ARG A 139 -7.98 13.65 4.07
CA ARG A 139 -7.75 14.73 5.04
C ARG A 139 -9.05 15.31 5.58
N GLU A 140 -10.16 15.22 4.83
CA GLU A 140 -11.49 15.65 5.24
C GLU A 140 -12.09 14.66 6.24
N ARG A 141 -11.74 14.83 7.52
CA ARG A 141 -12.02 13.87 8.59
C ARG A 141 -13.49 13.53 8.73
N THR A 142 -14.36 14.54 8.68
CA THR A 142 -15.82 14.34 8.80
C THR A 142 -16.37 13.45 7.70
N GLU A 143 -15.99 13.71 6.46
CA GLU A 143 -16.43 12.93 5.30
C GLU A 143 -15.87 11.50 5.36
N ARG A 144 -14.62 11.35 5.79
CA ARG A 144 -13.98 10.05 6.02
C ARG A 144 -14.73 9.22 7.08
N GLN A 145 -15.11 9.83 8.20
CA GLN A 145 -15.89 9.16 9.26
C GLN A 145 -17.28 8.76 8.76
N GLN A 146 -17.98 9.62 8.01
CA GLN A 146 -19.27 9.30 7.40
C GLN A 146 -19.15 8.13 6.41
N LEU A 147 -18.08 8.11 5.60
CA LEU A 147 -17.81 7.01 4.69
C LEU A 147 -17.63 5.69 5.45
N PHE A 148 -16.81 5.68 6.51
CA PHE A 148 -16.57 4.48 7.30
C PHE A 148 -17.84 3.99 7.99
N ALA A 149 -18.65 4.89 8.53
CA ALA A 149 -19.95 4.54 9.14
C ALA A 149 -20.93 3.93 8.11
N ARG A 150 -21.01 4.51 6.91
CA ARG A 150 -21.86 3.99 5.82
C ARG A 150 -21.43 2.57 5.41
N ILE A 151 -20.12 2.37 5.17
CA ILE A 151 -19.64 1.07 4.73
C ILE A 151 -19.72 0.05 5.88
N GLY A 152 -19.35 0.47 7.08
CA GLY A 152 -19.35 -0.40 8.27
C GLY A 152 -20.73 -0.87 8.65
N GLY A 153 -21.77 -0.06 8.45
CA GLY A 153 -23.17 -0.44 8.73
C GLY A 153 -23.70 -1.56 7.83
N ASP A 154 -23.15 -1.67 6.60
CA ASP A 154 -23.60 -2.65 5.60
C ASP A 154 -22.69 -3.91 5.56
N SER A 155 -21.67 -3.99 6.39
CA SER A 155 -20.61 -5.00 6.32
C SER A 155 -20.57 -5.85 7.59
N LYS A 156 -20.27 -7.15 7.47
CA LYS A 156 -20.07 -8.03 8.63
C LYS A 156 -18.60 -8.09 9.05
N ARG A 157 -17.69 -8.15 8.07
CA ARG A 157 -16.26 -8.20 8.31
C ARG A 157 -15.51 -7.44 7.21
N THR A 158 -14.91 -6.33 7.59
CA THR A 158 -14.19 -5.44 6.68
C THR A 158 -12.68 -5.54 6.90
N LEU A 159 -11.93 -5.64 5.78
CA LEU A 159 -10.50 -5.39 5.72
C LEU A 159 -10.26 -4.00 5.15
N VAL A 160 -9.43 -3.19 5.83
CA VAL A 160 -8.95 -1.91 5.31
C VAL A 160 -7.54 -2.06 4.77
N LEU A 161 -7.26 -1.47 3.63
CA LEU A 161 -5.93 -1.39 3.00
C LEU A 161 -5.46 0.06 3.00
N THR A 162 -4.19 0.29 3.40
CA THR A 162 -3.48 1.56 3.27
C THR A 162 -2.10 1.31 2.70
N GLU A 163 -2.05 0.87 1.44
CA GLU A 163 -0.78 0.59 0.75
C GLU A 163 -0.13 1.88 0.29
N GLY A 164 1.07 2.19 0.82
CA GLY A 164 1.83 3.38 0.45
C GLY A 164 1.19 4.69 0.91
N LEU A 165 0.32 4.68 1.93
CA LEU A 165 -0.37 5.85 2.44
C LEU A 165 0.26 6.39 3.72
N ILE A 166 0.35 5.56 4.77
CA ILE A 166 0.65 6.08 6.12
C ILE A 166 2.05 6.69 6.23
N VAL A 167 2.98 6.32 5.36
CA VAL A 167 4.33 6.89 5.34
C VAL A 167 4.36 8.40 5.07
N TYR A 168 3.30 8.94 4.44
CA TYR A 168 3.12 10.37 4.14
C TYR A 168 2.35 11.12 5.23
N LEU A 169 1.75 10.42 6.19
CA LEU A 169 0.94 11.01 7.26
C LEU A 169 1.79 11.35 8.48
N THR A 170 1.44 12.41 9.19
CA THR A 170 2.05 12.68 10.50
C THR A 170 1.60 11.62 11.51
N ARG A 171 2.32 11.54 12.64
CA ARG A 171 1.98 10.62 13.72
C ARG A 171 0.54 10.82 14.21
N GLU A 172 0.13 12.08 14.34
CA GLU A 172 -1.21 12.49 14.79
C GLU A 172 -2.28 12.03 13.77
N GLN A 173 -2.02 12.22 12.48
CA GLN A 173 -2.94 11.79 11.41
C GLN A 173 -3.09 10.26 11.36
N VAL A 174 -2.01 9.50 11.62
CA VAL A 174 -2.10 8.03 11.71
C VAL A 174 -2.89 7.61 12.95
N ILE A 175 -2.72 8.28 14.09
CA ILE A 175 -3.52 8.05 15.30
C ILE A 175 -5.01 8.31 15.02
N GLU A 176 -5.34 9.45 14.41
CA GLU A 176 -6.72 9.78 14.04
C GLU A 176 -7.33 8.75 13.09
N LEU A 177 -6.60 8.34 12.06
CA LEU A 177 -7.06 7.30 11.13
C LEU A 177 -7.33 5.98 11.86
N ALA A 178 -6.38 5.55 12.72
CA ALA A 178 -6.52 4.32 13.49
C ALA A 178 -7.76 4.35 14.41
N GLN A 179 -8.05 5.49 15.03
CA GLN A 179 -9.22 5.69 15.87
C GLN A 179 -10.52 5.70 15.05
N ASP A 180 -10.54 6.42 13.93
CA ASP A 180 -11.70 6.48 13.04
C ASP A 180 -12.07 5.08 12.49
N LEU A 181 -11.07 4.26 12.17
CA LEU A 181 -11.27 2.85 11.77
C LEU A 181 -11.76 2.01 12.95
N TYR A 182 -11.22 2.22 14.15
CA TYR A 182 -11.58 1.44 15.34
C TYR A 182 -13.01 1.68 15.81
N VAL A 183 -13.62 2.82 15.53
CA VAL A 183 -15.03 3.09 15.87
C VAL A 183 -15.99 2.12 15.15
N GLN A 184 -15.63 1.64 13.96
CA GLN A 184 -16.51 0.77 13.17
C GLN A 184 -16.28 -0.70 13.56
N GLU A 185 -17.26 -1.32 14.21
CA GLU A 185 -17.14 -2.70 14.72
C GLU A 185 -16.91 -3.75 13.63
N SER A 186 -17.45 -3.53 12.42
CA SER A 186 -17.26 -4.42 11.29
C SER A 186 -15.84 -4.40 10.74
N ILE A 187 -15.04 -3.33 10.98
CA ILE A 187 -13.64 -3.27 10.57
C ILE A 187 -12.82 -4.15 11.54
N LYS A 188 -12.51 -5.37 11.09
CA LYS A 188 -11.78 -6.37 11.88
C LYS A 188 -10.30 -6.41 11.59
N ASP A 189 -9.91 -6.07 10.36
CA ASP A 189 -8.54 -6.14 9.89
C ASP A 189 -8.12 -4.87 9.17
N TRP A 190 -6.87 -4.51 9.34
CA TRP A 190 -6.22 -3.41 8.64
C TRP A 190 -4.83 -3.86 8.16
N ALA A 191 -4.57 -3.79 6.84
CA ALA A 191 -3.28 -4.05 6.25
C ALA A 191 -2.62 -2.73 5.85
N THR A 192 -1.35 -2.57 6.23
CA THR A 192 -0.56 -1.38 5.91
C THR A 192 0.91 -1.73 5.74
N ASP A 193 1.65 -0.95 4.98
CA ASP A 193 3.10 -1.03 4.97
C ASP A 193 3.71 -0.08 6.00
N LEU A 194 4.81 -0.49 6.61
CA LEU A 194 5.45 0.22 7.69
C LEU A 194 6.97 0.25 7.50
N SER A 195 7.56 1.41 7.76
CA SER A 195 9.00 1.63 7.74
C SER A 195 9.53 1.91 9.14
N SER A 196 10.71 1.34 9.49
CA SER A 196 11.43 1.78 10.68
C SER A 196 11.99 3.20 10.49
N PRO A 197 12.31 3.93 11.56
CA PRO A 197 13.00 5.23 11.46
C PRO A 197 14.32 5.14 10.67
N GLY A 198 15.04 4.03 10.77
CA GLY A 198 16.28 3.81 10.01
C GLY A 198 16.04 3.72 8.50
N LEU A 199 15.01 2.98 8.09
CA LEU A 199 14.60 2.92 6.68
C LEU A 199 14.06 4.26 6.20
N LEU A 200 13.21 4.92 6.99
CA LEU A 200 12.63 6.22 6.65
C LEU A 200 13.72 7.26 6.33
N LYS A 201 14.74 7.37 7.19
CA LYS A 201 15.88 8.28 6.95
C LYS A 201 16.63 7.95 5.65
N MET A 202 16.80 6.66 5.36
CA MET A 202 17.43 6.22 4.11
C MET A 202 16.59 6.60 2.89
N LEU A 203 15.27 6.42 2.96
CA LEU A 203 14.34 6.76 1.89
C LEU A 203 14.28 8.28 1.66
N GLN A 204 14.19 9.09 2.71
CA GLN A 204 14.24 10.56 2.63
C GLN A 204 15.49 11.04 1.90
N LYS A 205 16.65 10.47 2.24
CA LYS A 205 17.92 10.81 1.57
C LYS A 205 17.94 10.41 0.09
N ASN A 206 17.42 9.23 -0.24
CA ASN A 206 17.49 8.69 -1.59
C ASN A 206 16.37 9.19 -2.51
N LEU A 207 15.26 9.66 -1.95
CA LEU A 207 14.05 10.12 -2.63
C LEU A 207 13.74 11.58 -2.30
N SER A 208 14.78 12.42 -2.18
CA SER A 208 14.62 13.86 -1.91
C SER A 208 13.72 14.60 -2.93
N GLN A 209 13.53 14.02 -4.12
CA GLN A 209 12.59 14.51 -5.11
C GLN A 209 11.13 14.48 -4.63
N LEU A 210 10.77 13.58 -3.70
CA LEU A 210 9.41 13.51 -3.11
C LEU A 210 9.13 14.74 -2.23
N GLU A 211 10.12 15.27 -1.53
CA GLU A 211 9.98 16.51 -0.76
C GLU A 211 9.62 17.69 -1.66
N ASN A 212 10.27 17.79 -2.81
CA ASN A 212 10.00 18.83 -3.81
C ASN A 212 8.58 18.69 -4.44
N ALA A 213 8.02 17.49 -4.41
CA ALA A 213 6.68 17.17 -4.92
C ALA A 213 5.57 17.30 -3.86
N ASN A 214 5.83 17.92 -2.71
CA ASN A 214 4.91 18.01 -1.56
C ASN A 214 4.41 16.64 -1.05
N ALA A 215 5.25 15.62 -1.18
CA ALA A 215 4.98 14.26 -0.71
C ALA A 215 6.09 13.76 0.26
N PRO A 216 6.37 14.49 1.37
CA PRO A 216 7.44 14.11 2.27
C PRO A 216 7.11 12.78 2.96
N LEU A 217 8.11 11.92 3.09
CA LEU A 217 8.00 10.70 3.87
C LEU A 217 8.23 11.07 5.34
N VAL A 218 7.23 10.91 6.21
CA VAL A 218 7.30 11.44 7.59
C VAL A 218 7.02 10.39 8.66
N PHE A 219 6.30 9.30 8.35
CA PHE A 219 5.90 8.32 9.36
C PHE A 219 6.79 7.07 9.35
N GLY A 220 7.41 6.82 10.47
CA GLY A 220 8.19 5.63 10.76
C GLY A 220 8.36 5.52 12.29
N PRO A 221 7.40 4.89 13.01
CA PRO A 221 7.37 4.88 14.46
C PRO A 221 8.50 4.04 15.07
N GLU A 222 9.07 4.52 16.17
CA GLU A 222 10.12 3.81 16.90
C GLU A 222 9.63 2.49 17.52
N GLU A 223 8.35 2.45 17.86
CA GLU A 223 7.65 1.29 18.41
C GLU A 223 7.44 0.18 17.37
N GLY A 224 7.67 0.47 16.09
CA GLY A 224 7.35 -0.42 14.98
C GLY A 224 5.87 -0.81 14.97
N PRO A 225 5.52 -2.10 14.70
CA PRO A 225 4.12 -2.55 14.71
C PRO A 225 3.38 -2.36 16.04
N ASN A 226 4.11 -2.27 17.17
CA ASN A 226 3.49 -2.06 18.49
C ASN A 226 2.90 -0.65 18.66
N PHE A 227 3.23 0.29 17.77
CA PHE A 227 2.61 1.63 17.74
C PHE A 227 1.08 1.58 17.76
N PHE A 228 0.50 0.58 17.12
CA PHE A 228 -0.95 0.46 16.96
C PHE A 228 -1.66 -0.19 18.16
N THR A 229 -0.90 -0.84 19.07
CA THR A 229 -1.50 -1.57 20.20
C THR A 229 -2.33 -0.69 21.14
N PRO A 230 -1.85 0.49 21.59
CA PRO A 230 -2.66 1.39 22.43
C PRO A 230 -3.83 2.03 21.68
N LEU A 231 -3.89 1.89 20.35
CA LEU A 231 -4.99 2.36 19.50
C LEU A 231 -6.05 1.27 19.23
N GLY A 232 -5.95 0.11 19.91
CA GLY A 232 -6.89 -0.99 19.78
C GLY A 232 -6.56 -2.01 18.67
N TRP A 233 -5.36 -1.96 18.09
CA TRP A 233 -4.95 -2.82 16.99
C TRP A 233 -3.73 -3.67 17.36
N LYS A 234 -3.79 -4.97 17.12
CA LYS A 234 -2.70 -5.93 17.35
C LYS A 234 -2.12 -6.40 16.03
N ALA A 235 -0.80 -6.33 15.87
CA ALA A 235 -0.14 -6.94 14.73
C ALA A 235 -0.20 -8.47 14.82
N THR A 236 -0.95 -9.09 13.92
CA THR A 236 -1.13 -10.56 13.82
C THR A 236 -0.36 -11.16 12.66
N GLY A 237 0.07 -10.34 11.69
CA GLY A 237 0.95 -10.72 10.60
C GLY A 237 2.00 -9.65 10.37
N VAL A 238 3.26 -10.04 10.24
CA VAL A 238 4.39 -9.14 9.93
C VAL A 238 5.20 -9.76 8.80
N PHE A 239 5.16 -9.14 7.63
CA PHE A 239 5.83 -9.58 6.41
C PHE A 239 7.01 -8.65 6.12
N ASN A 240 8.21 -9.04 6.56
CA ASN A 240 9.43 -8.31 6.25
C ASN A 240 9.70 -8.36 4.75
N MET A 241 9.71 -7.20 4.08
CA MET A 241 9.83 -7.13 2.61
C MET A 241 11.11 -7.80 2.09
N LEU A 242 12.25 -7.66 2.80
CA LEU A 242 13.51 -8.29 2.38
C LEU A 242 13.42 -9.82 2.45
N LYS A 243 12.82 -10.37 3.52
CA LYS A 243 12.63 -11.82 3.65
C LYS A 243 11.64 -12.37 2.64
N VAL A 244 10.54 -11.66 2.42
CA VAL A 244 9.56 -12.00 1.38
C VAL A 244 10.23 -12.00 0.00
N ALA A 245 10.96 -10.95 -0.35
CA ALA A 245 11.66 -10.89 -1.63
C ALA A 245 12.69 -12.03 -1.80
N ASN A 246 13.34 -12.45 -0.70
CA ASN A 246 14.23 -13.61 -0.72
C ASN A 246 13.49 -14.91 -1.01
N GLN A 247 12.34 -15.14 -0.39
CA GLN A 247 11.48 -16.31 -0.62
C GLN A 247 10.96 -16.35 -2.06
N LEU A 248 10.70 -15.18 -2.64
CA LEU A 248 10.24 -15.02 -4.03
C LEU A 248 11.38 -15.06 -5.07
N ASN A 249 12.62 -15.26 -4.65
CA ASN A 249 13.81 -15.22 -5.52
C ASN A 249 13.97 -13.89 -6.28
N ARG A 250 13.67 -12.76 -5.64
CA ARG A 250 13.77 -11.40 -6.22
C ARG A 250 14.97 -10.62 -5.74
N LEU A 251 15.85 -11.21 -4.90
CA LEU A 251 17.03 -10.57 -4.39
C LEU A 251 18.29 -10.94 -5.19
N SER A 252 19.17 -9.96 -5.38
CA SER A 252 20.56 -10.23 -5.79
C SER A 252 21.30 -11.01 -4.69
N LEU A 253 22.40 -11.70 -5.05
CA LEU A 253 23.20 -12.47 -4.10
C LEU A 253 23.64 -11.65 -2.89
N PHE A 254 23.96 -10.38 -3.08
CA PHE A 254 24.34 -9.47 -1.99
C PHE A 254 23.19 -9.29 -0.98
N PHE A 255 21.99 -9.01 -1.42
CA PHE A 255 20.83 -8.81 -0.53
C PHE A 255 20.36 -10.10 0.12
N ARG A 256 20.60 -11.28 -0.48
CA ARG A 256 20.30 -12.58 0.14
C ARG A 256 21.05 -12.80 1.44
N LEU A 257 22.31 -12.32 1.54
CA LEU A 257 23.09 -12.42 2.79
C LEU A 257 22.42 -11.62 3.92
N PHE A 258 21.90 -10.43 3.63
CA PHE A 258 21.17 -9.64 4.62
C PHE A 258 19.83 -10.28 5.00
N ALA A 259 19.15 -10.94 4.06
CA ALA A 259 17.89 -11.64 4.34
C ALA A 259 18.08 -12.85 5.27
N MET A 260 19.29 -13.38 5.43
CA MET A 260 19.60 -14.46 6.37
C MET A 260 19.68 -13.97 7.83
N LEU A 261 19.90 -12.67 8.05
CA LEU A 261 19.95 -12.11 9.41
C LEU A 261 18.60 -12.25 10.12
N PRO A 262 18.60 -12.35 11.48
CA PRO A 262 17.38 -12.40 12.27
C PRO A 262 16.48 -11.19 11.98
N ASP A 263 15.18 -11.44 11.83
CA ASP A 263 14.21 -10.38 11.61
C ASP A 263 13.95 -9.60 12.89
N SER A 264 14.09 -8.27 12.82
CA SER A 264 13.76 -7.38 13.94
C SER A 264 12.26 -7.18 14.12
N GLN A 265 11.44 -7.60 13.14
CA GLN A 265 10.00 -7.36 13.11
C GLN A 265 9.63 -5.87 13.32
N GLY A 266 10.49 -4.96 12.89
CA GLY A 266 10.30 -3.52 13.10
C GLY A 266 10.60 -3.02 14.53
N LYS A 267 11.01 -3.89 15.45
CA LYS A 267 11.24 -3.55 16.86
C LYS A 267 12.62 -2.91 17.14
N LYS A 268 13.45 -2.71 16.11
CA LYS A 268 14.75 -2.06 16.21
C LYS A 268 14.76 -0.75 15.40
N PRO A 269 14.57 0.42 16.02
CA PRO A 269 14.37 1.69 15.30
C PRO A 269 15.52 2.07 14.36
N LYS A 270 16.75 1.75 14.75
CA LYS A 270 17.96 2.06 13.96
C LYS A 270 18.21 1.10 12.79
N ALA A 271 17.59 -0.08 12.82
CA ALA A 271 17.74 -1.05 11.72
C ALA A 271 16.99 -0.54 10.48
N VAL A 272 17.52 -0.82 9.30
CA VAL A 272 16.81 -0.62 8.03
C VAL A 272 15.81 -1.78 7.91
N TRP A 273 14.55 -1.50 8.23
CA TRP A 273 13.48 -2.49 8.19
C TRP A 273 12.24 -1.88 7.54
N GLY A 274 11.63 -2.63 6.62
CA GLY A 274 10.33 -2.34 6.02
C GLY A 274 9.52 -3.61 5.91
N GLY A 275 8.22 -3.50 6.16
CA GLY A 275 7.32 -4.64 6.13
C GLY A 275 5.89 -4.25 5.82
N VAL A 276 5.10 -5.23 5.39
CA VAL A 276 3.64 -5.15 5.38
C VAL A 276 3.16 -5.80 6.67
N ILE A 277 2.24 -5.15 7.37
CA ILE A 277 1.67 -5.66 8.61
C ILE A 277 0.16 -5.85 8.45
N ARG A 278 -0.35 -6.94 9.01
CA ARG A 278 -1.77 -7.12 9.26
C ARG A 278 -2.05 -6.78 10.71
N LEU A 279 -2.89 -5.82 10.93
CA LEU A 279 -3.42 -5.40 12.21
C LEU A 279 -4.82 -6.00 12.36
N THR A 280 -5.08 -6.64 13.49
CA THR A 280 -6.41 -7.15 13.81
C THR A 280 -6.94 -6.39 15.03
N ARG A 281 -8.21 -6.05 14.99
CA ARG A 281 -8.92 -5.37 16.09
C ARG A 281 -8.78 -6.17 17.38
N ILE A 282 -8.40 -5.48 18.46
CA ILE A 282 -8.46 -6.06 19.80
C ILE A 282 -9.92 -6.00 20.26
N GLU A 283 -10.54 -7.16 20.47
CA GLU A 283 -11.86 -7.22 21.05
C GLU A 283 -11.78 -6.85 22.53
N SER A 284 -12.65 -5.94 22.98
CA SER A 284 -12.74 -5.47 24.37
C SER A 284 -13.45 -6.49 25.26
#